data_da5c4334b7cbc2eb7e6a7ec8384bb4a1
#
_entry.id   da5c4334b7cbc2eb7e6a7ec8384bb4a1
#
_cell.length_a   1.000
_cell.length_b   1.000
_cell.length_c   1.000
_cell.angle_alpha   90.00
_cell.angle_beta   90.00
_cell.angle_gamma   90.00
#
_symmetry.space_group_name_H-M   'P 1'
#
loop_
_entity.id
_entity.type
_entity.pdbx_description
1 polymer ?
#
loop_
_entity_poly.entity_id
_entity_poly.type
_entity_poly.pdbx_seq_one_letter_code
_entity_poly.pdbx_strand_id
1 'polypeptide(L)'
;MNPKYKQLENEDSYEYGLRLIEIKVEQNPSDLEWSDIVDLLGLDVHYDSLRKAANVTPYSGYHVMKYFKQKATQDLGSAYLDEIEQKMLEFKKERQRFFDQRNALNKVVRDLARKDENSDIFERAITSGVIPRLDYVPCVMESSGSDLLVSLNDLHFGACVDNYWNYYNSDVCVQLLNEYLDRILEISALHGSESCYVWANGDLISGNIHKSIAVSNRENVIQQVVGVSELLAEFLSTLSRYFKNVYFSSVAGNHSRLEEKDVASIHERLDDLVEWYLKARLQSFENVSFDHYRKIDDTMYLLDIRGKTYLGVHGDYDGSAGKVQSLQTMAKEPVYAILSGHLHHNKTDSVQGVKTIMAGSFLGMDDYCVGKRIYGAQQQLVCVCDYNGVKALYDIDFDTTRYRPQRSDTSA
;
A
#
# COMPACT_ATOMS: atom_id res chain seq x y z
N MET A 1 -29.72 41.92 -23.44
CA MET A 1 -30.19 40.52 -23.14
C MET A 1 -31.28 40.17 -24.14
N ASN A 2 -31.22 38.98 -24.74
CA ASN A 2 -32.17 38.55 -25.75
C ASN A 2 -33.58 38.39 -25.10
N PRO A 3 -34.64 39.01 -25.69
CA PRO A 3 -36.00 38.98 -25.15
C PRO A 3 -36.52 37.54 -24.87
N LYS A 4 -36.04 36.54 -25.59
CA LYS A 4 -36.46 35.14 -25.44
C LYS A 4 -36.06 34.53 -24.09
N TYR A 5 -35.11 35.14 -23.36
CA TYR A 5 -34.64 34.66 -22.06
C TYR A 5 -35.31 35.38 -20.87
N LYS A 6 -36.25 36.30 -21.11
CA LYS A 6 -37.03 36.93 -20.04
C LYS A 6 -38.09 35.99 -19.53
N GLN A 7 -38.44 36.15 -18.24
CA GLN A 7 -39.55 35.42 -17.64
C GLN A 7 -40.88 35.84 -18.32
N LEU A 8 -41.72 34.85 -18.61
CA LEU A 8 -43.01 35.05 -19.26
C LEU A 8 -44.06 35.45 -18.20
N GLU A 9 -45.12 36.17 -18.59
CA GLU A 9 -46.16 36.71 -17.66
C GLU A 9 -46.90 35.61 -16.84
N ASN A 10 -46.99 34.41 -17.35
CA ASN A 10 -47.67 33.26 -16.69
C ASN A 10 -46.68 32.19 -16.17
N GLU A 11 -45.40 32.48 -16.10
CA GLU A 11 -44.35 31.55 -15.71
C GLU A 11 -43.91 31.82 -14.28
N ASP A 12 -43.98 30.79 -13.41
CA ASP A 12 -43.41 30.91 -12.07
C ASP A 12 -41.85 30.81 -12.10
N SER A 13 -41.19 31.10 -10.99
CA SER A 13 -39.71 31.12 -10.92
C SER A 13 -39.10 29.75 -11.19
N TYR A 14 -39.80 28.65 -10.92
CA TYR A 14 -39.30 27.31 -11.22
C TYR A 14 -39.45 26.94 -12.70
N GLU A 15 -40.62 27.27 -13.29
CA GLU A 15 -40.90 27.11 -14.72
C GLU A 15 -39.90 27.91 -15.55
N TYR A 16 -39.63 29.15 -15.13
CA TYR A 16 -38.62 29.99 -15.71
C TYR A 16 -37.22 29.39 -15.66
N GLY A 17 -36.81 28.89 -14.50
CA GLY A 17 -35.54 28.24 -14.33
C GLY A 17 -35.39 26.96 -15.15
N LEU A 18 -36.40 26.11 -15.18
CA LEU A 18 -36.44 24.90 -16.00
C LEU A 18 -36.32 25.22 -17.49
N ARG A 19 -37.03 26.20 -17.99
CA ARG A 19 -36.99 26.62 -19.40
C ARG A 19 -35.60 27.13 -19.80
N LEU A 20 -34.95 27.94 -18.97
CA LEU A 20 -33.59 28.41 -19.24
C LEU A 20 -32.57 27.26 -19.24
N ILE A 21 -32.68 26.34 -18.31
CA ILE A 21 -31.80 25.16 -18.23
C ILE A 21 -32.04 24.27 -19.45
N GLU A 22 -33.29 24.01 -19.83
CA GLU A 22 -33.65 23.23 -21.03
C GLU A 22 -33.08 23.82 -22.30
N ILE A 23 -33.23 25.17 -22.50
CA ILE A 23 -32.63 25.87 -23.62
C ILE A 23 -31.11 25.72 -23.65
N LYS A 24 -30.44 25.85 -22.49
CA LYS A 24 -28.96 25.70 -22.42
C LYS A 24 -28.51 24.27 -22.66
N VAL A 25 -29.20 23.28 -22.11
CA VAL A 25 -28.83 21.87 -22.25
C VAL A 25 -29.13 21.32 -23.64
N GLU A 26 -30.32 21.65 -24.22
CA GLU A 26 -30.74 21.04 -25.48
C GLU A 26 -30.25 21.84 -26.72
N GLN A 27 -30.25 23.16 -26.64
CA GLN A 27 -29.92 24.01 -27.79
C GLN A 27 -28.52 24.59 -27.71
N ASN A 28 -27.92 24.63 -26.50
CA ASN A 28 -26.60 25.22 -26.22
C ASN A 28 -26.28 26.51 -26.98
N PRO A 29 -27.13 27.55 -26.92
CA PRO A 29 -26.94 28.78 -27.64
C PRO A 29 -25.68 29.52 -27.15
N SER A 30 -24.96 30.15 -28.05
CA SER A 30 -23.72 30.88 -27.74
C SER A 30 -23.96 32.20 -27.01
N ASP A 31 -25.22 32.70 -26.97
CA ASP A 31 -25.63 33.96 -26.35
C ASP A 31 -26.29 33.78 -24.98
N LEU A 32 -26.19 32.56 -24.38
CA LEU A 32 -26.65 32.23 -23.02
C LEU A 32 -25.62 31.35 -22.33
N GLU A 33 -24.92 31.89 -21.35
CA GLU A 33 -23.97 31.14 -20.54
C GLU A 33 -24.59 30.73 -19.20
N TRP A 34 -23.95 29.79 -18.49
CA TRP A 34 -24.44 29.31 -17.18
C TRP A 34 -24.39 30.40 -16.11
N SER A 35 -23.46 31.35 -16.20
CA SER A 35 -23.42 32.56 -15.38
C SER A 35 -24.66 33.45 -15.60
N ASP A 36 -25.09 33.59 -16.85
CA ASP A 36 -26.27 34.39 -17.16
C ASP A 36 -27.55 33.78 -16.56
N ILE A 37 -27.64 32.43 -16.55
CA ILE A 37 -28.78 31.74 -15.93
C ILE A 37 -28.80 31.94 -14.42
N VAL A 38 -27.65 31.88 -13.75
CA VAL A 38 -27.54 32.14 -12.31
C VAL A 38 -28.01 33.56 -12.00
N ASP A 39 -27.55 34.54 -12.77
CA ASP A 39 -27.92 35.97 -12.60
C ASP A 39 -29.43 36.21 -12.88
N LEU A 40 -29.96 35.60 -13.94
CA LEU A 40 -31.37 35.70 -14.30
C LEU A 40 -32.33 35.13 -13.25
N LEU A 41 -31.89 34.04 -12.59
CA LEU A 41 -32.67 33.37 -11.55
C LEU A 41 -32.43 33.96 -10.16
N GLY A 42 -31.48 34.88 -10.01
CA GLY A 42 -31.08 35.47 -8.73
C GLY A 42 -30.56 34.43 -7.73
N LEU A 43 -29.85 33.42 -8.21
CA LEU A 43 -29.34 32.32 -7.37
C LEU A 43 -28.01 32.71 -6.73
N ASP A 44 -27.86 32.48 -5.43
CA ASP A 44 -26.58 32.62 -4.72
C ASP A 44 -25.76 31.34 -4.80
N VAL A 45 -25.37 30.94 -6.01
CA VAL A 45 -24.56 29.75 -6.27
C VAL A 45 -23.56 30.02 -7.41
N HIS A 46 -22.41 29.34 -7.36
CA HIS A 46 -21.47 29.41 -8.45
C HIS A 46 -22.04 28.74 -9.72
N TYR A 47 -21.90 29.33 -10.89
CA TYR A 47 -22.48 28.86 -12.15
C TYR A 47 -22.09 27.39 -12.48
N ASP A 48 -20.89 26.95 -12.07
CA ASP A 48 -20.42 25.54 -12.28
C ASP A 48 -21.23 24.54 -11.44
N SER A 49 -21.72 24.97 -10.28
CA SER A 49 -22.62 24.15 -9.44
C SER A 49 -23.97 23.95 -10.14
N LEU A 50 -24.51 25.01 -10.74
CA LEU A 50 -25.74 24.91 -11.52
C LEU A 50 -25.53 24.04 -12.78
N ARG A 51 -24.44 24.24 -13.50
CA ARG A 51 -24.08 23.43 -14.67
C ARG A 51 -23.97 21.95 -14.34
N LYS A 52 -23.28 21.60 -13.25
CA LYS A 52 -23.18 20.21 -12.78
C LYS A 52 -24.54 19.64 -12.38
N ALA A 53 -25.35 20.40 -11.67
CA ALA A 53 -26.68 19.97 -11.27
C ALA A 53 -27.63 19.75 -12.46
N ALA A 54 -27.49 20.53 -13.52
CA ALA A 54 -28.31 20.44 -14.73
C ALA A 54 -27.85 19.31 -15.69
N ASN A 55 -26.54 19.10 -15.83
CA ASN A 55 -25.98 18.17 -16.81
C ASN A 55 -25.80 16.74 -16.30
N VAL A 56 -25.78 16.53 -15.01
CA VAL A 56 -25.44 15.23 -14.45
C VAL A 56 -26.54 14.73 -13.53
N THR A 57 -27.58 14.12 -14.19
CA THR A 57 -28.16 12.99 -13.51
C THR A 57 -29.06 13.28 -12.28
N PRO A 58 -29.16 12.47 -11.30
CA PRO A 58 -30.36 12.30 -10.47
C PRO A 58 -30.68 13.47 -9.54
N TYR A 59 -29.81 14.44 -9.39
CA TYR A 59 -30.08 15.64 -8.55
C TYR A 59 -30.87 16.72 -9.29
N SER A 60 -30.71 16.85 -10.60
CA SER A 60 -31.61 17.68 -11.42
C SER A 60 -33.04 17.11 -11.39
N GLY A 61 -33.16 15.78 -11.39
CA GLY A 61 -34.42 15.10 -11.18
C GLY A 61 -35.07 15.42 -9.84
N TYR A 62 -34.31 15.64 -8.74
CA TYR A 62 -34.86 16.02 -7.44
C TYR A 62 -35.59 17.38 -7.47
N HIS A 63 -35.03 18.39 -8.11
CA HIS A 63 -35.66 19.70 -8.20
C HIS A 63 -36.88 19.68 -9.12
N VAL A 64 -36.82 19.01 -10.26
CA VAL A 64 -37.95 18.79 -11.17
C VAL A 64 -39.07 18.06 -10.44
N MET A 65 -38.74 17.02 -9.69
CA MET A 65 -39.74 16.24 -8.94
C MET A 65 -40.32 17.00 -7.74
N LYS A 66 -39.51 17.84 -7.08
CA LYS A 66 -40.03 18.72 -6.02
C LYS A 66 -41.02 19.74 -6.57
N TYR A 67 -40.73 20.28 -7.75
CA TYR A 67 -41.62 21.17 -8.48
C TYR A 67 -42.95 20.48 -8.83
N PHE A 68 -42.91 19.32 -9.49
CA PHE A 68 -44.12 18.58 -9.81
C PHE A 68 -44.87 18.09 -8.59
N LYS A 69 -44.19 17.75 -7.49
CA LYS A 69 -44.80 17.44 -6.21
C LYS A 69 -45.57 18.64 -5.62
N GLN A 70 -44.97 19.83 -5.66
CA GLN A 70 -45.62 21.07 -5.22
C GLN A 70 -46.83 21.42 -6.08
N LYS A 71 -46.71 21.27 -7.41
CA LYS A 71 -47.80 21.54 -8.36
C LYS A 71 -48.94 20.52 -8.20
N ALA A 72 -48.63 19.24 -8.06
CA ALA A 72 -49.58 18.17 -7.79
C ALA A 72 -50.33 18.32 -6.44
N THR A 73 -49.67 18.94 -5.43
CA THR A 73 -50.31 19.24 -4.14
C THR A 73 -51.36 20.34 -4.26
N GLN A 74 -51.20 21.22 -5.24
CA GLN A 74 -52.21 22.28 -5.52
C GLN A 74 -53.38 21.76 -6.32
N ASP A 75 -53.20 20.76 -7.21
CA ASP A 75 -54.20 20.32 -8.18
C ASP A 75 -54.82 18.94 -7.86
N LEU A 76 -54.16 18.07 -7.12
CA LEU A 76 -54.55 16.67 -6.90
C LEU A 76 -54.34 16.24 -5.44
N GLY A 77 -55.33 15.71 -4.77
CA GLY A 77 -55.30 15.35 -3.34
C GLY A 77 -54.21 14.36 -2.93
N SER A 78 -53.99 14.22 -1.61
CA SER A 78 -52.85 13.52 -0.96
C SER A 78 -52.56 12.08 -1.45
N ALA A 79 -53.55 11.34 -1.90
CA ALA A 79 -53.36 9.95 -2.37
C ALA A 79 -52.46 9.78 -3.62
N TYR A 80 -52.43 10.78 -4.49
CA TYR A 80 -51.57 10.76 -5.69
C TYR A 80 -50.11 11.04 -5.36
N LEU A 81 -49.87 11.79 -4.30
CA LEU A 81 -48.53 12.06 -3.80
C LEU A 81 -47.88 10.83 -3.20
N ASP A 82 -48.64 10.04 -2.46
CA ASP A 82 -48.17 8.79 -1.85
C ASP A 82 -47.77 7.75 -2.93
N GLU A 83 -48.52 7.69 -4.03
CA GLU A 83 -48.21 6.82 -5.16
C GLU A 83 -46.90 7.25 -5.86
N ILE A 84 -46.69 8.57 -6.04
CA ILE A 84 -45.45 9.10 -6.61
C ILE A 84 -44.25 8.80 -5.70
N GLU A 85 -44.40 8.97 -4.38
CA GLU A 85 -43.35 8.67 -3.41
C GLU A 85 -42.98 7.18 -3.42
N GLN A 86 -43.93 6.29 -3.50
CA GLN A 86 -43.68 4.85 -3.62
C GLN A 86 -42.94 4.52 -4.91
N LYS A 87 -43.37 5.01 -6.05
CA LYS A 87 -42.67 4.79 -7.34
C LYS A 87 -41.22 5.37 -7.33
N MET A 88 -41.02 6.49 -6.68
CA MET A 88 -39.66 7.05 -6.50
C MET A 88 -38.78 6.17 -5.64
N LEU A 89 -39.33 5.62 -4.55
CA LEU A 89 -38.55 4.71 -3.69
C LEU A 89 -38.21 3.42 -4.40
N GLU A 90 -39.13 2.88 -5.19
CA GLU A 90 -38.88 1.70 -6.06
C GLU A 90 -37.79 1.97 -7.08
N PHE A 91 -37.86 3.09 -7.78
CA PHE A 91 -36.84 3.49 -8.74
C PHE A 91 -35.45 3.70 -8.09
N LYS A 92 -35.39 4.28 -6.88
CA LYS A 92 -34.14 4.39 -6.13
C LYS A 92 -33.56 3.02 -5.76
N LYS A 93 -34.44 2.08 -5.33
CA LYS A 93 -34.02 0.70 -5.01
C LYS A 93 -33.52 -0.04 -6.24
N GLU A 94 -34.21 0.06 -7.39
CA GLU A 94 -33.77 -0.56 -8.64
C GLU A 94 -32.43 0.01 -9.13
N ARG A 95 -32.27 1.32 -9.04
CA ARG A 95 -31.02 1.97 -9.41
C ARG A 95 -29.87 1.52 -8.51
N GLN A 96 -30.08 1.40 -7.21
CA GLN A 96 -29.05 0.91 -6.29
C GLN A 96 -28.69 -0.55 -6.63
N ARG A 97 -29.69 -1.40 -6.85
CA ARG A 97 -29.46 -2.79 -7.29
C ARG A 97 -28.64 -2.87 -8.60
N PHE A 98 -28.94 -2.00 -9.57
CA PHE A 98 -28.19 -1.95 -10.81
C PHE A 98 -26.73 -1.55 -10.59
N PHE A 99 -26.45 -0.56 -9.72
CA PHE A 99 -25.09 -0.17 -9.37
C PHE A 99 -24.34 -1.29 -8.65
N ASP A 100 -25.00 -1.95 -7.72
CA ASP A 100 -24.41 -3.07 -6.97
C ASP A 100 -24.11 -4.25 -7.90
N GLN A 101 -25.02 -4.60 -8.82
CA GLN A 101 -24.80 -5.63 -9.83
C GLN A 101 -23.66 -5.26 -10.78
N ARG A 102 -23.58 -4.01 -11.24
CA ARG A 102 -22.49 -3.54 -12.11
C ARG A 102 -21.14 -3.59 -11.39
N ASN A 103 -21.11 -3.22 -10.12
CA ASN A 103 -19.88 -3.30 -9.33
C ASN A 103 -19.45 -4.75 -9.09
N ALA A 104 -20.39 -5.63 -8.78
CA ALA A 104 -20.15 -7.05 -8.64
C ALA A 104 -19.62 -7.67 -9.96
N LEU A 105 -20.28 -7.36 -11.11
CA LEU A 105 -19.81 -7.81 -12.42
C LEU A 105 -18.41 -7.30 -12.75
N ASN A 106 -18.14 -6.02 -12.52
CA ASN A 106 -16.81 -5.43 -12.75
C ASN A 106 -15.73 -6.05 -11.83
N LYS A 107 -16.10 -6.47 -10.61
CA LYS A 107 -15.21 -7.24 -9.74
C LYS A 107 -14.92 -8.61 -10.37
N VAL A 108 -15.95 -9.35 -10.76
CA VAL A 108 -15.79 -10.68 -11.38
C VAL A 108 -14.97 -10.62 -12.67
N VAL A 109 -15.22 -9.64 -13.54
CA VAL A 109 -14.46 -9.48 -14.81
C VAL A 109 -12.99 -9.19 -14.52
N ARG A 110 -12.69 -8.34 -13.52
CA ARG A 110 -11.30 -8.06 -13.10
C ARG A 110 -10.63 -9.27 -12.49
N ASP A 111 -11.36 -10.03 -11.65
CA ASP A 111 -10.82 -11.22 -10.99
C ASP A 111 -10.57 -12.34 -12.02
N LEU A 112 -11.42 -12.47 -13.04
CA LEU A 112 -11.21 -13.39 -14.17
C LEU A 112 -10.01 -12.97 -15.02
N ALA A 113 -9.93 -11.69 -15.43
CA ALA A 113 -8.80 -11.18 -16.19
C ALA A 113 -7.45 -11.37 -15.46
N ARG A 114 -7.44 -11.15 -14.14
CA ARG A 114 -6.25 -11.40 -13.30
C ARG A 114 -5.91 -12.90 -13.20
N LYS A 115 -6.91 -13.79 -13.15
CA LYS A 115 -6.66 -15.23 -13.11
C LYS A 115 -6.06 -15.73 -14.43
N ASP A 116 -6.57 -15.25 -15.55
CA ASP A 116 -6.05 -15.62 -16.87
C ASP A 116 -4.62 -15.12 -17.05
N GLU A 117 -4.33 -13.86 -16.69
CA GLU A 117 -2.99 -13.27 -16.74
C GLU A 117 -2.02 -13.97 -15.76
N ASN A 118 -2.46 -14.28 -14.55
CA ASN A 118 -1.67 -15.01 -13.57
C ASN A 118 -1.35 -16.45 -14.02
N SER A 119 -2.30 -17.13 -14.68
CA SER A 119 -2.08 -18.47 -15.22
C SER A 119 -1.01 -18.47 -16.30
N ASP A 120 -1.06 -17.52 -17.24
CA ASP A 120 -0.06 -17.36 -18.32
C ASP A 120 1.33 -17.02 -17.78
N ILE A 121 1.42 -16.22 -16.70
CA ILE A 121 2.69 -15.85 -16.07
C ILE A 121 3.29 -17.04 -15.32
N PHE A 122 2.44 -17.80 -14.61
CA PHE A 122 2.87 -19.00 -13.91
C PHE A 122 3.42 -20.04 -14.88
N GLU A 123 2.74 -20.23 -16.02
CA GLU A 123 3.17 -21.13 -17.09
C GLU A 123 4.48 -20.67 -17.74
N ARG A 124 4.65 -19.36 -17.96
CA ARG A 124 5.91 -18.80 -18.48
C ARG A 124 7.06 -18.91 -17.48
N ALA A 125 6.81 -18.66 -16.19
CA ALA A 125 7.83 -18.79 -15.14
C ALA A 125 8.30 -20.24 -14.99
N ILE A 126 7.37 -21.21 -15.07
CA ILE A 126 7.68 -22.63 -15.02
C ILE A 126 8.38 -23.10 -16.30
N THR A 127 7.95 -22.61 -17.48
CA THR A 127 8.50 -23.05 -18.77
C THR A 127 9.79 -22.36 -19.18
N SER A 128 10.05 -21.12 -18.71
CA SER A 128 11.32 -20.42 -19.02
C SER A 128 12.55 -20.98 -18.27
N GLY A 129 12.32 -21.69 -17.18
CA GLY A 129 13.28 -22.64 -16.57
C GLY A 129 14.69 -22.15 -16.22
N VAL A 130 15.00 -20.88 -16.41
CA VAL A 130 16.34 -20.35 -16.11
C VAL A 130 16.32 -19.68 -14.74
N ILE A 131 16.34 -20.50 -13.70
CA ILE A 131 16.65 -20.03 -12.35
C ILE A 131 18.17 -19.81 -12.29
N PRO A 132 18.67 -18.60 -11.98
CA PRO A 132 20.10 -18.34 -11.86
C PRO A 132 20.73 -19.31 -10.86
N ARG A 133 21.90 -19.86 -11.22
CA ARG A 133 22.63 -20.73 -10.32
C ARG A 133 23.24 -19.88 -9.19
N LEU A 134 22.95 -20.26 -7.94
CA LEU A 134 23.61 -19.73 -6.75
C LEU A 134 24.67 -20.72 -6.27
N ASP A 135 25.92 -20.27 -6.20
CA ASP A 135 27.04 -21.10 -5.76
C ASP A 135 27.37 -20.78 -4.28
N TYR A 136 27.34 -21.82 -3.43
CA TYR A 136 27.75 -21.72 -2.04
C TYR A 136 29.29 -21.76 -1.93
N VAL A 137 29.85 -20.77 -1.24
CA VAL A 137 31.26 -20.70 -0.88
C VAL A 137 31.37 -20.55 0.64
N PRO A 138 31.94 -21.51 1.39
CA PRO A 138 32.06 -21.42 2.83
C PRO A 138 32.87 -20.19 3.27
N CYS A 139 32.38 -19.47 4.25
CA CYS A 139 33.09 -18.38 4.89
C CYS A 139 33.99 -18.92 6.00
N VAL A 140 35.26 -18.47 6.02
CA VAL A 140 36.22 -18.78 7.09
C VAL A 140 36.47 -17.49 7.88
N MET A 141 35.86 -17.37 9.07
CA MET A 141 36.06 -16.23 9.98
C MET A 141 36.43 -16.69 11.37
N GLU A 142 37.28 -15.90 12.06
CA GLU A 142 37.53 -16.03 13.49
C GLU A 142 36.37 -15.43 14.30
N SER A 143 36.10 -15.99 15.50
CA SER A 143 35.05 -15.47 16.38
C SER A 143 35.43 -14.11 16.96
N SER A 144 34.57 -13.12 16.84
CA SER A 144 34.82 -11.73 17.27
C SER A 144 34.04 -11.31 18.50
N GLY A 145 33.03 -12.08 18.90
CA GLY A 145 32.16 -11.72 20.01
C GLY A 145 31.07 -10.69 19.66
N SER A 146 30.89 -10.35 18.39
CA SER A 146 29.79 -9.49 17.90
C SER A 146 29.06 -10.11 16.70
N ASP A 147 27.78 -9.76 16.53
CA ASP A 147 26.92 -10.15 15.42
C ASP A 147 26.19 -8.93 14.85
N LEU A 148 25.75 -9.02 13.61
CA LEU A 148 24.86 -8.04 13.02
C LEU A 148 23.41 -8.48 13.13
N LEU A 149 22.55 -7.53 13.42
CA LEU A 149 21.10 -7.63 13.29
C LEU A 149 20.65 -6.63 12.23
N VAL A 150 20.22 -7.13 11.08
CA VAL A 150 20.00 -6.38 9.84
C VAL A 150 18.51 -6.35 9.53
N SER A 151 17.93 -5.16 9.39
CA SER A 151 16.53 -5.03 8.97
C SER A 151 16.39 -5.27 7.46
N LEU A 152 15.24 -5.82 7.08
CA LEU A 152 14.86 -6.02 5.70
C LEU A 152 13.34 -5.92 5.59
N ASN A 153 12.81 -4.73 5.94
CA ASN A 153 11.39 -4.50 6.08
C ASN A 153 10.87 -3.56 4.99
N ASP A 154 9.59 -3.68 4.71
CA ASP A 154 8.85 -2.71 3.90
C ASP A 154 9.55 -2.42 2.56
N LEU A 155 9.93 -3.51 1.85
CA LEU A 155 10.53 -3.40 0.51
C LEU A 155 9.50 -2.91 -0.49
N HIS A 156 8.23 -3.36 -0.36
CA HIS A 156 7.17 -3.07 -1.31
C HIS A 156 7.58 -3.32 -2.77
N PHE A 157 8.25 -4.45 -3.01
CA PHE A 157 8.67 -4.84 -4.36
C PHE A 157 7.46 -4.87 -5.30
N GLY A 158 7.61 -4.24 -6.47
CA GLY A 158 6.54 -4.07 -7.45
C GLY A 158 5.83 -2.72 -7.38
N ALA A 159 6.00 -1.94 -6.31
CA ALA A 159 5.50 -0.56 -6.28
C ALA A 159 6.21 0.29 -7.34
N CYS A 160 5.47 1.23 -7.95
CA CYS A 160 6.02 2.20 -8.87
C CYS A 160 5.62 3.61 -8.43
N VAL A 161 6.62 4.42 -8.10
CA VAL A 161 6.45 5.80 -7.63
C VAL A 161 7.33 6.72 -8.46
N ASP A 162 6.72 7.77 -9.03
CA ASP A 162 7.41 8.90 -9.66
C ASP A 162 6.70 10.20 -9.27
N ASN A 163 7.11 10.77 -8.15
CA ASN A 163 6.57 12.03 -7.65
C ASN A 163 7.71 13.01 -7.32
N TYR A 164 7.40 14.20 -6.86
CA TYR A 164 8.42 15.23 -6.56
C TYR A 164 9.49 14.74 -5.59
N TRP A 165 9.13 13.93 -4.58
CA TRP A 165 10.00 13.52 -3.46
C TRP A 165 10.70 12.20 -3.71
N ASN A 166 10.13 11.31 -4.58
CA ASN A 166 10.57 9.94 -4.68
C ASN A 166 10.50 9.41 -6.12
N TYR A 167 11.48 8.56 -6.46
CA TYR A 167 11.47 7.71 -7.64
C TYR A 167 11.78 6.28 -7.22
N TYR A 168 10.81 5.37 -7.37
CA TYR A 168 10.94 3.99 -6.92
C TYR A 168 10.24 3.04 -7.89
N ASN A 169 10.86 1.90 -8.13
CA ASN A 169 10.33 0.75 -8.84
C ASN A 169 11.17 -0.48 -8.52
N SER A 170 10.85 -1.64 -9.08
CA SER A 170 11.56 -2.89 -8.83
C SER A 170 13.05 -2.83 -9.18
N ASP A 171 13.43 -2.12 -10.26
CA ASP A 171 14.84 -1.96 -10.64
C ASP A 171 15.60 -1.11 -9.60
N VAL A 172 14.96 -0.05 -9.09
CA VAL A 172 15.52 0.78 -8.00
C VAL A 172 15.62 -0.02 -6.70
N CYS A 173 14.63 -0.86 -6.38
CA CYS A 173 14.68 -1.75 -5.23
C CYS A 173 15.91 -2.65 -5.25
N VAL A 174 16.23 -3.25 -6.40
CA VAL A 174 17.45 -4.07 -6.60
C VAL A 174 18.71 -3.25 -6.32
N GLN A 175 18.77 -2.02 -6.84
CA GLN A 175 19.94 -1.16 -6.64
C GLN A 175 20.12 -0.74 -5.18
N LEU A 176 19.02 -0.39 -4.49
CA LEU A 176 19.05 -0.05 -3.07
C LEU A 176 19.46 -1.24 -2.21
N LEU A 177 19.00 -2.45 -2.54
CA LEU A 177 19.38 -3.64 -1.80
C LEU A 177 20.88 -3.96 -1.97
N ASN A 178 21.44 -3.75 -3.15
CA ASN A 178 22.89 -3.90 -3.39
C ASN A 178 23.69 -2.84 -2.61
N GLU A 179 23.25 -1.59 -2.61
CA GLU A 179 23.87 -0.53 -1.79
C GLU A 179 23.80 -0.86 -0.28
N TYR A 180 22.66 -1.39 0.16
CA TYR A 180 22.48 -1.81 1.54
C TYR A 180 23.42 -2.97 1.90
N LEU A 181 23.59 -3.93 1.00
CA LEU A 181 24.54 -5.02 1.16
C LEU A 181 25.96 -4.51 1.36
N ASP A 182 26.41 -3.55 0.52
CA ASP A 182 27.73 -2.94 0.67
C ASP A 182 27.90 -2.29 2.05
N ARG A 183 26.90 -1.56 2.54
CA ARG A 183 26.91 -0.97 3.89
C ARG A 183 26.95 -2.02 5.00
N ILE A 184 26.23 -3.12 4.87
CA ILE A 184 26.26 -4.23 5.82
C ILE A 184 27.67 -4.82 5.89
N LEU A 185 28.32 -5.04 4.74
CA LEU A 185 29.67 -5.58 4.70
C LEU A 185 30.73 -4.62 5.26
N GLU A 186 30.63 -3.32 5.00
CA GLU A 186 31.47 -2.28 5.63
C GLU A 186 31.35 -2.30 7.15
N ILE A 187 30.12 -2.32 7.68
CA ILE A 187 29.86 -2.34 9.13
C ILE A 187 30.36 -3.67 9.72
N SER A 188 30.12 -4.79 9.05
CA SER A 188 30.63 -6.08 9.48
C SER A 188 32.16 -6.10 9.60
N ALA A 189 32.85 -5.59 8.59
CA ALA A 189 34.32 -5.49 8.60
C ALA A 189 34.82 -4.60 9.73
N LEU A 190 34.15 -3.45 10.00
CA LEU A 190 34.51 -2.52 11.07
C LEU A 190 34.39 -3.16 12.46
N HIS A 191 33.37 -4.00 12.68
CA HIS A 191 33.10 -4.60 13.98
C HIS A 191 33.60 -6.05 14.10
N GLY A 192 34.07 -6.64 13.02
CA GLY A 192 34.46 -8.05 12.95
C GLY A 192 33.28 -8.98 13.25
N SER A 193 32.07 -8.69 12.75
CA SER A 193 30.88 -9.43 13.11
C SER A 193 30.85 -10.84 12.54
N GLU A 194 30.53 -11.83 13.40
CA GLU A 194 30.64 -13.26 13.11
C GLU A 194 29.41 -13.80 12.38
N SER A 195 28.22 -13.46 12.86
CA SER A 195 26.95 -13.90 12.32
C SER A 195 26.09 -12.72 11.91
N CYS A 196 25.20 -12.94 10.92
CA CYS A 196 24.23 -11.97 10.45
C CYS A 196 22.82 -12.49 10.68
N TYR A 197 22.03 -11.76 11.45
CA TYR A 197 20.62 -11.99 11.69
C TYR A 197 19.80 -11.02 10.85
N VAL A 198 19.16 -11.52 9.80
CA VAL A 198 18.28 -10.75 8.94
C VAL A 198 16.85 -10.89 9.42
N TRP A 199 16.23 -9.77 9.78
CA TRP A 199 14.84 -9.73 10.20
C TRP A 199 13.96 -9.03 9.16
N ALA A 200 13.07 -9.80 8.54
CA ALA A 200 12.17 -9.37 7.48
C ALA A 200 10.73 -9.36 8.01
N ASN A 201 10.35 -8.26 8.67
CA ASN A 201 9.07 -8.17 9.35
C ASN A 201 7.95 -7.63 8.44
N GLY A 202 7.85 -8.20 7.23
CA GLY A 202 6.70 -8.04 6.34
C GLY A 202 6.81 -6.90 5.34
N ASP A 203 5.76 -6.79 4.54
CA ASP A 203 5.61 -5.88 3.42
C ASP A 203 6.77 -5.97 2.41
N LEU A 204 7.19 -7.24 2.14
CA LEU A 204 8.20 -7.55 1.14
C LEU A 204 7.71 -7.23 -0.27
N ILE A 205 6.40 -7.40 -0.51
CA ILE A 205 5.72 -7.06 -1.75
C ILE A 205 4.81 -5.85 -1.58
N SER A 206 4.55 -5.13 -2.66
CA SER A 206 3.58 -4.04 -2.69
C SER A 206 2.13 -4.54 -2.56
N GLY A 207 1.87 -5.78 -3.01
CA GLY A 207 0.55 -6.38 -2.94
C GLY A 207 -0.48 -5.72 -3.86
N ASN A 208 -1.76 -6.04 -3.66
CA ASN A 208 -2.85 -5.50 -4.48
C ASN A 208 -4.12 -5.16 -3.67
N ILE A 209 -4.04 -5.19 -2.34
CA ILE A 209 -5.21 -4.98 -1.46
C ILE A 209 -5.70 -3.53 -1.47
N HIS A 210 -4.81 -2.57 -1.66
CA HIS A 210 -5.15 -1.17 -1.76
C HIS A 210 -5.29 -0.77 -3.23
N LYS A 211 -6.49 -0.39 -3.66
CA LYS A 211 -6.78 -0.07 -5.08
C LYS A 211 -5.89 1.02 -5.67
N SER A 212 -5.53 2.03 -4.87
CA SER A 212 -4.63 3.10 -5.27
C SER A 212 -3.21 2.59 -5.55
N ILE A 213 -2.72 1.67 -4.73
CA ILE A 213 -1.39 1.06 -4.85
C ILE A 213 -1.40 0.04 -5.99
N ALA A 214 -2.42 -0.82 -6.06
CA ALA A 214 -2.54 -1.84 -7.10
C ALA A 214 -2.54 -1.27 -8.54
N VAL A 215 -3.07 -0.05 -8.72
CA VAL A 215 -3.08 0.64 -10.03
C VAL A 215 -1.69 1.14 -10.42
N SER A 216 -0.87 1.53 -9.46
CA SER A 216 0.49 2.05 -9.69
C SER A 216 1.56 0.96 -9.75
N ASN A 217 1.26 -0.28 -9.37
CA ASN A 217 2.23 -1.38 -9.42
C ASN A 217 2.64 -1.68 -10.87
N ARG A 218 3.95 -1.84 -11.08
CA ARG A 218 4.51 -2.26 -12.36
C ARG A 218 4.32 -3.76 -12.60
N GLU A 219 4.53 -4.57 -11.57
CA GLU A 219 4.40 -6.02 -11.58
C GLU A 219 3.09 -6.46 -10.94
N ASN A 220 2.46 -7.51 -11.49
CA ASN A 220 1.36 -8.17 -10.79
C ASN A 220 1.86 -8.92 -9.55
N VAL A 221 0.95 -9.32 -8.67
CA VAL A 221 1.29 -9.89 -7.36
C VAL A 221 2.14 -11.18 -7.44
N ILE A 222 1.95 -12.00 -8.47
CA ILE A 222 2.76 -13.22 -8.66
C ILE A 222 4.19 -12.85 -9.08
N GLN A 223 4.33 -11.90 -10.00
CA GLN A 223 5.65 -11.37 -10.38
C GLN A 223 6.39 -10.74 -9.21
N GLN A 224 5.65 -10.04 -8.33
CA GLN A 224 6.22 -9.46 -7.12
C GLN A 224 6.78 -10.55 -6.19
N VAL A 225 6.00 -11.61 -5.91
CA VAL A 225 6.45 -12.74 -5.07
C VAL A 225 7.66 -13.44 -5.67
N VAL A 226 7.62 -13.76 -6.97
CA VAL A 226 8.75 -14.43 -7.66
C VAL A 226 9.98 -13.52 -7.67
N GLY A 227 9.81 -12.25 -8.03
CA GLY A 227 10.93 -11.30 -8.15
C GLY A 227 11.61 -11.03 -6.81
N VAL A 228 10.83 -10.75 -5.76
CA VAL A 228 11.41 -10.51 -4.42
C VAL A 228 12.06 -11.78 -3.85
N SER A 229 11.49 -12.95 -4.13
CA SER A 229 12.05 -14.23 -3.64
C SER A 229 13.44 -14.49 -4.23
N GLU A 230 13.64 -14.32 -5.55
CA GLU A 230 14.96 -14.46 -6.17
C GLU A 230 15.93 -13.37 -5.70
N LEU A 231 15.47 -12.13 -5.60
CA LEU A 231 16.27 -11.01 -5.10
C LEU A 231 16.81 -11.28 -3.69
N LEU A 232 15.96 -11.77 -2.78
CA LEU A 232 16.35 -12.11 -1.42
C LEU A 232 17.20 -13.37 -1.35
N ALA A 233 16.99 -14.35 -2.23
CA ALA A 233 17.88 -15.52 -2.33
C ALA A 233 19.30 -15.10 -2.73
N GLU A 234 19.46 -14.18 -3.69
CA GLU A 234 20.75 -13.62 -4.08
C GLU A 234 21.40 -12.85 -2.92
N PHE A 235 20.63 -11.99 -2.24
CA PHE A 235 21.09 -11.23 -1.08
C PHE A 235 21.61 -12.15 0.05
N LEU A 236 20.83 -13.14 0.47
CA LEU A 236 21.23 -14.08 1.51
C LEU A 236 22.41 -14.96 1.09
N SER A 237 22.46 -15.40 -0.18
CA SER A 237 23.60 -16.16 -0.72
C SER A 237 24.88 -15.35 -0.71
N THR A 238 24.79 -14.04 -0.95
CA THR A 238 25.95 -13.15 -0.89
C THR A 238 26.42 -12.97 0.55
N LEU A 239 25.50 -12.71 1.49
CA LEU A 239 25.85 -12.64 2.93
C LEU A 239 26.51 -13.93 3.42
N SER A 240 26.08 -15.09 2.93
CA SER A 240 26.66 -16.39 3.35
C SER A 240 28.14 -16.54 3.06
N ARG A 241 28.69 -15.76 2.14
CA ARG A 241 30.12 -15.76 1.80
C ARG A 241 30.97 -14.95 2.79
N TYR A 242 30.34 -14.04 3.52
CA TYR A 242 31.01 -13.08 4.42
C TYR A 242 30.75 -13.34 5.90
N PHE A 243 29.73 -14.12 6.24
CA PHE A 243 29.40 -14.46 7.63
C PHE A 243 29.49 -15.95 7.87
N LYS A 244 29.94 -16.31 9.06
CA LYS A 244 29.98 -17.70 9.50
C LYS A 244 28.59 -18.34 9.52
N ASN A 245 27.57 -17.57 9.97
CA ASN A 245 26.18 -17.96 9.93
C ASN A 245 25.32 -16.79 9.48
N VAL A 246 24.31 -17.08 8.66
CA VAL A 246 23.25 -16.17 8.26
C VAL A 246 21.91 -16.74 8.74
N TYR A 247 21.21 -15.98 9.56
CA TYR A 247 19.93 -16.37 10.11
C TYR A 247 18.86 -15.46 9.52
N PHE A 248 17.80 -16.03 8.96
CA PHE A 248 16.67 -15.29 8.43
C PHE A 248 15.42 -15.56 9.25
N SER A 249 14.75 -14.51 9.70
CA SER A 249 13.48 -14.56 10.41
C SER A 249 12.47 -13.64 9.76
N SER A 250 11.21 -14.06 9.68
CA SER A 250 10.16 -13.27 9.06
C SER A 250 8.80 -13.40 9.73
N VAL A 251 8.00 -12.36 9.60
CA VAL A 251 6.54 -12.36 9.73
C VAL A 251 5.94 -11.61 8.55
N ALA A 252 4.72 -11.95 8.19
CA ALA A 252 4.05 -11.34 7.05
C ALA A 252 3.49 -9.95 7.38
N GLY A 253 3.57 -9.03 6.42
CA GLY A 253 3.02 -7.69 6.52
C GLY A 253 1.57 -7.57 6.05
N ASN A 254 1.02 -6.37 6.16
CA ASN A 254 -0.37 -6.12 5.77
C ASN A 254 -0.58 -6.04 4.26
N HIS A 255 0.44 -5.70 3.47
CA HIS A 255 0.36 -5.65 2.01
C HIS A 255 0.31 -7.04 1.36
N SER A 256 0.74 -8.07 2.06
CA SER A 256 0.73 -9.46 1.58
C SER A 256 -0.60 -10.19 1.77
N ARG A 257 -1.66 -9.50 2.24
CA ARG A 257 -3.01 -10.05 2.38
C ARG A 257 -3.61 -10.44 1.03
N LEU A 258 -4.38 -11.52 1.02
CA LEU A 258 -5.14 -11.95 -0.16
C LEU A 258 -6.48 -11.23 -0.29
N GLU A 259 -7.05 -10.76 0.84
CA GLU A 259 -8.35 -10.09 0.94
C GLU A 259 -8.26 -8.79 1.74
N GLU A 260 -9.33 -7.99 1.73
CA GLU A 260 -9.42 -6.76 2.52
C GLU A 260 -9.32 -7.05 4.04
N LYS A 261 -8.87 -6.07 4.82
CA LYS A 261 -8.51 -6.21 6.24
C LYS A 261 -9.55 -6.96 7.08
N ASP A 262 -10.84 -6.66 6.88
CA ASP A 262 -11.92 -7.18 7.71
C ASP A 262 -12.32 -8.63 7.40
N VAL A 263 -11.86 -9.17 6.27
CA VAL A 263 -12.14 -10.54 5.82
C VAL A 263 -10.87 -11.38 5.64
N ALA A 264 -9.70 -10.74 5.65
CA ALA A 264 -8.43 -11.42 5.46
C ALA A 264 -8.08 -12.30 6.67
N SER A 265 -7.76 -13.57 6.44
CA SER A 265 -7.16 -14.42 7.44
C SER A 265 -5.76 -13.93 7.81
N ILE A 266 -5.41 -13.97 9.08
CA ILE A 266 -4.03 -13.70 9.55
C ILE A 266 -3.05 -14.81 9.12
N HIS A 267 -3.56 -15.98 8.74
CA HIS A 267 -2.80 -17.16 8.33
C HIS A 267 -2.61 -17.29 6.82
N GLU A 268 -3.15 -16.36 6.03
CA GLU A 268 -3.06 -16.40 4.57
C GLU A 268 -2.36 -15.14 4.07
N ARG A 269 -1.05 -15.23 3.89
CA ARG A 269 -0.18 -14.12 3.50
C ARG A 269 0.78 -14.55 2.39
N LEU A 270 0.98 -13.68 1.41
CA LEU A 270 1.89 -13.93 0.31
C LEU A 270 3.37 -13.87 0.72
N ASP A 271 3.72 -13.10 1.75
CA ASP A 271 5.09 -13.05 2.29
C ASP A 271 5.55 -14.43 2.81
N ASP A 272 4.63 -15.29 3.29
CA ASP A 272 4.96 -16.66 3.71
C ASP A 272 5.46 -17.53 2.56
N LEU A 273 5.03 -17.25 1.31
CA LEU A 273 5.54 -17.95 0.14
C LEU A 273 7.00 -17.56 -0.16
N VAL A 274 7.39 -16.32 0.17
CA VAL A 274 8.78 -15.86 0.03
C VAL A 274 9.69 -16.66 0.95
N GLU A 275 9.35 -16.79 2.24
CA GLU A 275 10.15 -17.58 3.18
C GLU A 275 10.21 -19.07 2.77
N TRP A 276 9.07 -19.65 2.37
CA TRP A 276 9.03 -21.02 1.88
C TRP A 276 9.96 -21.23 0.67
N TYR A 277 9.93 -20.29 -0.28
CA TYR A 277 10.81 -20.34 -1.45
C TYR A 277 12.28 -20.23 -1.07
N LEU A 278 12.64 -19.30 -0.19
CA LEU A 278 14.01 -19.11 0.29
C LEU A 278 14.57 -20.36 0.96
N LYS A 279 13.77 -21.05 1.80
CA LYS A 279 14.14 -22.31 2.41
C LYS A 279 14.47 -23.39 1.37
N ALA A 280 13.65 -23.51 0.32
CA ALA A 280 13.88 -24.47 -0.75
C ALA A 280 15.08 -24.07 -1.62
N ARG A 281 15.22 -22.79 -1.92
CA ARG A 281 16.23 -22.24 -2.82
C ARG A 281 17.65 -22.30 -2.26
N LEU A 282 17.78 -22.12 -0.94
CA LEU A 282 19.04 -22.05 -0.22
C LEU A 282 19.33 -23.30 0.63
N GLN A 283 18.61 -24.41 0.43
CA GLN A 283 18.78 -25.64 1.21
C GLN A 283 20.20 -26.23 1.17
N SER A 284 20.99 -25.92 0.14
CA SER A 284 22.39 -26.37 0.01
C SER A 284 23.40 -25.43 0.68
N PHE A 285 22.94 -24.33 1.26
CA PHE A 285 23.80 -23.36 1.95
C PHE A 285 23.85 -23.72 3.45
N GLU A 286 24.87 -24.45 3.86
CA GLU A 286 24.99 -25.01 5.21
C GLU A 286 25.01 -23.96 6.31
N ASN A 287 25.44 -22.75 6.00
CA ASN A 287 25.51 -21.63 6.94
C ASN A 287 24.33 -20.65 6.84
N VAL A 288 23.29 -20.94 6.05
CA VAL A 288 22.04 -20.16 6.01
C VAL A 288 20.94 -20.94 6.73
N SER A 289 20.34 -20.37 7.77
CA SER A 289 19.32 -21.02 8.58
C SER A 289 18.05 -20.19 8.67
N PHE A 290 16.93 -20.87 8.55
CA PHE A 290 15.57 -20.32 8.69
C PHE A 290 14.85 -20.86 9.96
N ASP A 291 15.51 -21.68 10.76
CA ASP A 291 14.92 -22.36 11.92
C ASP A 291 15.54 -21.85 13.23
N HIS A 292 16.27 -20.74 13.20
CA HIS A 292 16.94 -20.15 14.37
C HIS A 292 16.00 -19.28 15.22
N TYR A 293 14.77 -19.08 14.79
CA TYR A 293 13.77 -18.34 15.52
C TYR A 293 12.55 -19.21 15.83
N ARG A 294 11.77 -18.80 16.82
CA ARG A 294 10.58 -19.53 17.26
C ARG A 294 9.33 -18.69 16.94
N LYS A 295 8.54 -19.11 15.96
CA LYS A 295 7.22 -18.52 15.70
C LYS A 295 6.31 -18.79 16.91
N ILE A 296 5.71 -17.72 17.46
CA ILE A 296 4.63 -17.80 18.45
C ILE A 296 3.32 -18.02 17.69
N ASP A 297 3.10 -17.24 16.65
CA ASP A 297 2.05 -17.39 15.63
C ASP A 297 2.53 -16.78 14.30
N ASP A 298 1.64 -16.60 13.32
CA ASP A 298 2.01 -16.06 12.02
C ASP A 298 2.32 -14.54 12.03
N THR A 299 2.09 -13.86 13.17
CA THR A 299 2.33 -12.41 13.32
C THR A 299 3.48 -12.08 14.26
N MET A 300 3.99 -13.08 15.01
CA MET A 300 5.00 -12.87 16.04
C MET A 300 6.01 -14.01 16.11
N TYR A 301 7.27 -13.68 16.35
CA TYR A 301 8.32 -14.65 16.65
C TYR A 301 9.27 -14.15 17.74
N LEU A 302 10.03 -15.09 18.30
CA LEU A 302 11.14 -14.82 19.21
C LEU A 302 12.45 -15.28 18.58
N LEU A 303 13.47 -14.44 18.70
CA LEU A 303 14.81 -14.65 18.17
C LEU A 303 15.84 -14.40 19.27
N ASP A 304 16.74 -15.33 19.51
CA ASP A 304 17.82 -15.18 20.48
C ASP A 304 19.13 -14.78 19.78
N ILE A 305 19.69 -13.65 20.22
CA ILE A 305 21.00 -13.18 19.79
C ILE A 305 21.89 -13.00 21.03
N ARG A 306 22.93 -13.80 21.14
CA ARG A 306 23.91 -13.78 22.26
C ARG A 306 23.27 -13.74 23.66
N GLY A 307 22.19 -14.52 23.84
CA GLY A 307 21.47 -14.62 25.12
C GLY A 307 20.54 -13.45 25.42
N LYS A 308 20.19 -12.65 24.44
CA LYS A 308 19.12 -11.65 24.51
C LYS A 308 17.98 -12.07 23.58
N THR A 309 16.76 -12.06 24.12
CA THR A 309 15.57 -12.41 23.35
C THR A 309 14.96 -11.19 22.68
N TYR A 310 14.78 -11.24 21.37
CA TYR A 310 14.14 -10.23 20.54
C TYR A 310 12.77 -10.75 20.10
N LEU A 311 11.76 -9.92 20.14
CA LEU A 311 10.41 -10.22 19.62
C LEU A 311 10.22 -9.51 18.29
N GLY A 312 9.92 -10.24 17.21
CA GLY A 312 9.61 -9.67 15.90
C GLY A 312 8.11 -9.61 15.64
N VAL A 313 7.64 -8.48 15.13
CA VAL A 313 6.27 -8.19 14.66
C VAL A 313 6.34 -7.31 13.43
N HIS A 314 5.27 -7.28 12.60
CA HIS A 314 5.21 -6.31 11.49
C HIS A 314 4.98 -4.90 12.03
N GLY A 315 3.96 -4.68 12.84
CA GLY A 315 3.65 -3.37 13.44
C GLY A 315 2.25 -2.83 13.14
N ASP A 316 1.52 -3.40 12.19
CA ASP A 316 0.17 -2.96 11.82
C ASP A 316 -0.90 -3.20 12.90
N TYR A 317 -0.62 -4.12 13.83
CA TYR A 317 -1.43 -4.35 15.03
C TYR A 317 -0.87 -3.66 16.28
N ASP A 318 0.34 -3.10 16.23
CA ASP A 318 1.17 -2.79 17.40
C ASP A 318 1.56 -1.30 17.54
N GLY A 319 0.85 -0.43 16.86
CA GLY A 319 1.17 0.99 16.67
C GLY A 319 1.14 1.90 17.92
N SER A 320 1.05 1.37 19.15
CA SER A 320 1.03 2.20 20.36
C SER A 320 1.98 1.70 21.44
N ALA A 321 2.51 2.62 22.25
CA ALA A 321 3.38 2.31 23.38
C ALA A 321 2.75 1.32 24.40
N GLY A 322 1.41 1.28 24.51
CA GLY A 322 0.69 0.30 25.33
C GLY A 322 0.81 -1.14 24.86
N LYS A 323 1.12 -1.35 23.59
CA LYS A 323 1.29 -2.69 23.03
C LYS A 323 2.57 -3.39 23.48
N VAL A 324 3.61 -2.67 23.85
CA VAL A 324 4.87 -3.27 24.35
C VAL A 324 4.60 -4.21 25.52
N GLN A 325 3.79 -3.80 26.50
CA GLN A 325 3.44 -4.65 27.64
C GLN A 325 2.57 -5.85 27.24
N SER A 326 1.63 -5.64 26.30
CA SER A 326 0.80 -6.74 25.77
C SER A 326 1.65 -7.78 25.05
N LEU A 327 2.58 -7.34 24.19
CA LEU A 327 3.50 -8.21 23.44
C LEU A 327 4.42 -9.00 24.39
N GLN A 328 4.96 -8.38 25.45
CA GLN A 328 5.72 -9.09 26.45
C GLN A 328 4.90 -10.17 27.18
N THR A 329 3.64 -9.84 27.51
CA THR A 329 2.72 -10.80 28.14
C THR A 329 2.40 -11.97 27.20
N MET A 330 2.23 -11.71 25.92
CA MET A 330 1.99 -12.73 24.90
C MET A 330 3.23 -13.60 24.64
N ALA A 331 4.42 -13.03 24.70
CA ALA A 331 5.69 -13.75 24.57
C ALA A 331 5.90 -14.77 25.70
N LYS A 332 5.32 -14.55 26.88
CA LYS A 332 5.45 -15.38 28.11
C LYS A 332 6.88 -15.55 28.61
N GLU A 333 7.79 -14.70 28.19
CA GLU A 333 9.17 -14.66 28.63
C GLU A 333 9.74 -13.24 28.53
N PRO A 334 10.83 -12.93 29.25
CA PRO A 334 11.46 -11.61 29.19
C PRO A 334 11.97 -11.29 27.78
N VAL A 335 11.58 -10.14 27.24
CA VAL A 335 12.01 -9.64 25.93
C VAL A 335 12.96 -8.48 26.13
N TYR A 336 14.12 -8.53 25.48
CA TYR A 336 15.12 -7.45 25.49
C TYR A 336 14.70 -6.31 24.56
N ALA A 337 14.25 -6.65 23.34
CA ALA A 337 13.84 -5.68 22.36
C ALA A 337 12.69 -6.20 21.47
N ILE A 338 11.86 -5.28 20.99
CA ILE A 338 10.81 -5.54 19.98
C ILE A 338 11.27 -4.95 18.66
N LEU A 339 11.27 -5.77 17.61
CA LEU A 339 11.63 -5.42 16.24
C LEU A 339 10.35 -5.23 15.40
N SER A 340 10.21 -4.08 14.73
CA SER A 340 9.03 -3.79 13.91
C SER A 340 9.37 -2.99 12.65
N GLY A 341 8.45 -2.95 11.68
CA GLY A 341 8.45 -2.13 10.47
C GLY A 341 7.19 -1.27 10.39
N HIS A 342 6.52 -1.28 9.24
CA HIS A 342 5.19 -0.74 8.95
C HIS A 342 5.06 0.79 8.93
N LEU A 343 5.70 1.52 9.82
CA LEU A 343 5.57 2.99 9.89
C LEU A 343 6.59 3.75 9.03
N HIS A 344 7.39 3.03 8.25
CA HIS A 344 8.30 3.53 7.22
C HIS A 344 9.30 4.58 7.70
N HIS A 345 9.72 4.53 8.96
CA HIS A 345 10.81 5.37 9.48
C HIS A 345 11.61 4.66 10.56
N ASN A 346 12.90 4.91 10.60
CA ASN A 346 13.76 4.40 11.66
C ASN A 346 13.43 5.07 12.98
N LYS A 347 13.21 4.26 14.01
CA LYS A 347 12.97 4.76 15.37
C LYS A 347 13.47 3.77 16.40
N THR A 348 14.17 4.28 17.40
CA THR A 348 14.54 3.50 18.59
C THR A 348 14.03 4.21 19.83
N ASP A 349 13.40 3.43 20.72
CA ASP A 349 12.85 3.95 21.97
C ASP A 349 13.02 2.89 23.08
N SER A 350 12.69 3.24 24.32
CA SER A 350 12.68 2.32 25.45
C SER A 350 11.40 2.53 26.27
N VAL A 351 10.55 1.51 26.26
CA VAL A 351 9.26 1.53 26.95
C VAL A 351 9.27 0.49 28.06
N GLN A 352 9.19 0.96 29.31
CA GLN A 352 9.18 0.09 30.51
C GLN A 352 10.36 -0.91 30.57
N GLY A 353 11.54 -0.46 30.11
CA GLY A 353 12.75 -1.28 30.13
C GLY A 353 12.93 -2.20 28.94
N VAL A 354 11.97 -2.25 28.01
CA VAL A 354 12.08 -2.97 26.74
C VAL A 354 12.46 -1.99 25.63
N LYS A 355 13.48 -2.30 24.86
CA LYS A 355 13.82 -1.52 23.65
C LYS A 355 12.77 -1.77 22.58
N THR A 356 12.42 -0.73 21.81
CA THR A 356 11.70 -0.86 20.57
C THR A 356 12.60 -0.38 19.44
N ILE A 357 12.79 -1.21 18.44
CA ILE A 357 13.63 -0.95 17.28
C ILE A 357 12.74 -1.09 16.05
N MET A 358 12.41 0.02 15.45
CA MET A 358 11.58 0.09 14.26
C MET A 358 12.46 0.45 13.07
N ALA A 359 12.37 -0.33 12.00
CA ALA A 359 13.04 -0.02 10.74
C ALA A 359 12.12 0.74 9.79
N GLY A 360 12.72 1.56 8.96
CA GLY A 360 12.06 2.26 7.88
C GLY A 360 11.76 1.37 6.68
N SER A 361 11.56 1.98 5.53
CA SER A 361 11.13 1.34 4.28
C SER A 361 12.11 1.63 3.15
N PHE A 362 12.23 0.71 2.20
CA PHE A 362 12.88 0.98 0.92
C PHE A 362 12.02 1.85 0.00
N LEU A 363 10.68 1.79 0.16
CA LEU A 363 9.74 2.49 -0.70
C LEU A 363 9.83 4.02 -0.56
N GLY A 364 9.91 4.54 0.68
CA GLY A 364 9.87 5.99 0.94
C GLY A 364 8.50 6.63 0.68
N MET A 365 8.51 7.87 0.16
CA MET A 365 7.30 8.68 -0.10
C MET A 365 6.51 8.16 -1.30
N ASP A 366 5.37 7.54 -1.06
CA ASP A 366 4.37 7.20 -2.06
C ASP A 366 3.21 8.22 -2.11
N ASP A 367 2.24 8.01 -2.99
CA ASP A 367 1.08 8.89 -3.13
C ASP A 367 0.15 8.87 -1.90
N TYR A 368 0.13 7.75 -1.15
CA TYR A 368 -0.58 7.67 0.12
C TYR A 368 0.06 8.61 1.16
N CYS A 369 1.37 8.56 1.30
CA CYS A 369 2.14 9.46 2.18
C CYS A 369 1.93 10.92 1.80
N VAL A 370 1.97 11.25 0.51
CA VAL A 370 1.68 12.60 0.01
C VAL A 370 0.26 13.03 0.38
N GLY A 371 -0.72 12.17 0.17
CA GLY A 371 -2.14 12.45 0.49
C GLY A 371 -2.39 12.64 1.99
N LYS A 372 -1.66 11.94 2.84
CA LYS A 372 -1.76 12.01 4.31
C LYS A 372 -0.82 13.04 4.95
N ARG A 373 0.06 13.69 4.16
CA ARG A 373 1.09 14.61 4.67
C ARG A 373 2.05 13.94 5.67
N ILE A 374 2.39 12.68 5.40
CA ILE A 374 3.37 11.91 6.15
C ILE A 374 4.65 11.91 5.32
N TYR A 375 5.76 12.35 5.91
CA TYR A 375 7.07 12.26 5.27
C TYR A 375 7.80 11.01 5.75
N GLY A 376 8.32 10.21 4.82
CA GLY A 376 9.19 9.06 5.08
C GLY A 376 10.34 9.05 4.10
N ALA A 377 11.58 9.03 4.60
CA ALA A 377 12.75 8.77 3.78
C ALA A 377 12.90 7.25 3.55
N GLN A 378 13.64 6.86 2.52
CA GLN A 378 14.07 5.47 2.35
C GLN A 378 15.16 5.17 3.38
N GLN A 379 14.87 4.23 4.27
CA GLN A 379 15.75 3.94 5.41
C GLN A 379 15.70 2.46 5.79
N GLN A 380 16.83 1.94 6.27
CA GLN A 380 16.93 0.65 6.95
C GLN A 380 17.87 0.77 8.17
N LEU A 381 17.93 -0.28 8.99
CA LEU A 381 18.76 -0.29 10.20
C LEU A 381 19.74 -1.47 10.18
N VAL A 382 20.97 -1.22 10.66
CA VAL A 382 21.93 -2.26 11.03
C VAL A 382 22.32 -2.07 12.49
N CYS A 383 22.06 -3.09 13.32
CA CYS A 383 22.49 -3.09 14.72
C CYS A 383 23.68 -4.05 14.88
N VAL A 384 24.68 -3.61 15.64
CA VAL A 384 25.77 -4.47 16.12
C VAL A 384 25.39 -4.96 17.50
N CYS A 385 25.33 -6.28 17.69
CA CYS A 385 24.92 -6.92 18.93
C CYS A 385 26.07 -7.67 19.59
N ASP A 386 26.17 -7.58 20.92
CA ASP A 386 27.06 -8.38 21.75
C ASP A 386 26.28 -9.01 22.94
N TYR A 387 26.96 -9.59 23.91
CA TYR A 387 26.32 -10.19 25.11
C TYR A 387 25.55 -9.20 25.99
N ASN A 388 25.80 -7.90 25.83
CA ASN A 388 25.05 -6.85 26.53
C ASN A 388 23.79 -6.41 25.75
N GLY A 389 23.66 -6.82 24.51
CA GLY A 389 22.59 -6.49 23.59
C GLY A 389 23.07 -5.57 22.45
N VAL A 390 22.27 -4.61 22.03
CA VAL A 390 22.62 -3.67 20.95
C VAL A 390 23.73 -2.72 21.43
N LYS A 391 24.92 -2.86 20.83
CA LYS A 391 26.13 -2.08 21.09
C LYS A 391 26.21 -0.81 20.25
N ALA A 392 25.83 -0.91 18.98
CA ALA A 392 25.77 0.20 18.04
C ALA A 392 24.56 0.04 17.11
N LEU A 393 24.06 1.15 16.61
CA LEU A 393 22.98 1.21 15.66
C LEU A 393 23.37 2.16 14.52
N TYR A 394 23.18 1.73 13.28
CA TYR A 394 23.46 2.49 12.09
C TYR A 394 22.15 2.75 11.36
N ASP A 395 21.81 4.02 11.20
CA ASP A 395 20.77 4.49 10.30
C ASP A 395 21.34 4.50 8.89
N ILE A 396 20.71 3.75 7.99
CA ILE A 396 21.11 3.69 6.59
C ILE A 396 20.05 4.42 5.78
N ASP A 397 20.37 5.61 5.34
CA ASP A 397 19.56 6.44 4.46
C ASP A 397 19.92 6.16 3.00
N PHE A 398 18.90 6.14 2.13
CA PHE A 398 19.05 5.99 0.69
C PHE A 398 18.53 7.21 -0.05
N ASP A 399 19.17 7.55 -1.15
CA ASP A 399 18.72 8.60 -2.08
C ASP A 399 18.25 7.98 -3.40
N THR A 400 16.95 7.82 -3.55
CA THR A 400 16.35 7.26 -4.76
C THR A 400 16.28 8.26 -5.90
N THR A 401 16.40 9.57 -5.64
CA THR A 401 16.27 10.60 -6.68
C THR A 401 17.38 10.50 -7.71
N ARG A 402 18.55 9.97 -7.35
CA ARG A 402 19.68 9.71 -8.25
C ARG A 402 19.41 8.66 -9.34
N TYR A 403 18.42 7.79 -9.12
CA TYR A 403 18.02 6.76 -10.08
C TYR A 403 16.94 7.23 -11.05
N ARG A 404 16.44 8.46 -10.85
CA ARG A 404 15.44 9.03 -11.76
C ARG A 404 16.05 9.28 -13.13
N PRO A 405 15.43 8.81 -14.21
CA PRO A 405 15.87 9.12 -15.56
C PRO A 405 15.91 10.64 -15.76
N GLN A 406 17.01 11.15 -16.32
CA GLN A 406 17.06 12.57 -16.71
C GLN A 406 15.98 12.80 -17.75
N ARG A 407 15.00 13.67 -17.43
CA ARG A 407 14.03 14.12 -18.42
C ARG A 407 14.85 14.82 -19.51
N SER A 408 14.88 14.27 -20.72
CA SER A 408 15.40 14.99 -21.86
C SER A 408 14.53 16.24 -22.02
N ASP A 409 15.10 17.42 -21.83
CA ASP A 409 14.47 18.69 -22.15
C ASP A 409 14.21 18.75 -23.67
N THR A 410 13.14 18.05 -24.10
CA THR A 410 12.55 18.22 -25.43
C THR A 410 11.36 19.14 -25.31
N SER A 411 11.62 20.39 -24.95
CA SER A 411 10.68 21.51 -25.11
C SER A 411 11.50 22.78 -25.37
N ALA A 412 11.91 22.95 -26.62
CA ALA A 412 12.26 24.23 -27.21
C ALA A 412 11.21 24.53 -28.30
#